data_0fe749c53d1659d48c4630a3ee5a897c
#
_entry.id   0fe749c53d1659d48c4630a3ee5a897c
#
_cell.length_a   1.000
_cell.length_b   1.000
_cell.length_c   1.000
_cell.angle_alpha   90.00
_cell.angle_beta   90.00
_cell.angle_gamma   90.00
#
_symmetry.space_group_name_H-M   'P 1'
#
loop_
_entity.id
_entity.type
_entity.pdbx_description
1 polymer ?
#
loop_
_entity_poly.entity_id
_entity_poly.type
_entity_poly.pdbx_seq_one_letter_code
_entity_poly.pdbx_strand_id
1 'polypeptide(L)'
;MPLTRRQLLLRAAALSAVPSMGDARALRSKGLFKPSWASLVEHYRVPAWFGDAKFGIWAHWSAQCVPEFGDWYARRMYLQGDRAYDHHLSHYGHPSQTGFMEIDNLWKAEHWEPEKLMTLYERAGAKYFVALANHHDNFDTYNSRYHAWNATRVGPKRDIVGTWAKIARERGLRFGVSNHSAHAWHWFQAAYGYDAVGDHAGIRFDAYRLTKADGKGKWWEGLDPQELYCGRDIVIPDGIDSIDAMNQWHEKNDRFWTEEPPPMNPAFTRSWYLRCKDLIDTYRPDFIYFDNFGLPLGQTGLDITAHTYNASMAWHRGALEAVVTAKKMPPEHRAGLVEDIERGSAAGISPTPWQTDTCIGHWHYNREIFEQHKYKSAETVVQTLCDTVSKNGNLLLSIPLRGDGTIDEDEHGILEALAGWMAVNGEAIFTTKPWRVYGEGPTQAGAGMMSEHLTKPFTSADIRFTRKGAVVYAHVLGTPSGDSVTIASLAAGSVSHVERVELLGVSGPLAFTSDQTGLSVRLPSAPKAGFVPVFKISGTGLDGA
;
A
#
# COMPACT_ATOMS: atom_id res chain seq x y z
N MET A 1 -44.01 -34.45 27.38
CA MET A 1 -43.11 -34.87 28.46
C MET A 1 -42.05 -33.80 28.64
N PRO A 2 -41.88 -33.18 29.78
CA PRO A 2 -40.86 -32.17 29.99
C PRO A 2 -39.48 -32.84 30.11
N LEU A 3 -38.50 -32.25 29.44
CA LEU A 3 -37.08 -32.67 29.45
C LEU A 3 -36.49 -32.52 30.86
N THR A 4 -35.76 -33.52 31.33
CA THR A 4 -35.12 -33.51 32.64
C THR A 4 -33.92 -32.54 32.71
N ARG A 5 -33.62 -32.01 33.90
CA ARG A 5 -32.47 -31.12 34.17
C ARG A 5 -31.13 -31.63 33.62
N ARG A 6 -30.95 -32.92 33.49
CA ARG A 6 -29.75 -33.57 32.95
C ARG A 6 -29.64 -33.43 31.42
N GLN A 7 -30.76 -33.35 30.71
CA GLN A 7 -30.81 -33.15 29.26
C GLN A 7 -30.63 -31.67 28.87
N LEU A 8 -30.99 -30.73 29.75
CA LEU A 8 -30.70 -29.30 29.59
C LEU A 8 -29.22 -29.00 29.82
N LEU A 9 -28.55 -29.66 30.76
CA LEU A 9 -27.11 -29.49 31.01
C LEU A 9 -26.23 -30.08 29.90
N LEU A 10 -26.68 -31.12 29.20
CA LEU A 10 -25.95 -31.68 28.03
C LEU A 10 -26.11 -30.85 26.76
N ARG A 11 -27.08 -29.96 26.64
CA ARG A 11 -27.20 -29.00 25.51
C ARG A 11 -26.49 -27.67 25.77
N ALA A 12 -26.21 -27.31 27.01
CA ALA A 12 -25.40 -26.13 27.36
C ALA A 12 -23.88 -26.35 27.27
N ALA A 13 -23.43 -27.62 27.24
CA ALA A 13 -22.01 -27.97 27.11
C ALA A 13 -21.48 -28.02 25.65
N ALA A 14 -22.33 -27.80 24.64
CA ALA A 14 -21.95 -27.85 23.22
C ALA A 14 -21.60 -26.49 22.61
N LEU A 15 -21.51 -25.41 23.39
CA LEU A 15 -21.35 -24.04 22.91
C LEU A 15 -20.22 -23.29 23.64
N SER A 16 -19.06 -23.91 23.86
CA SER A 16 -17.84 -23.18 24.23
C SER A 16 -16.58 -24.06 24.19
N ALA A 17 -16.35 -24.77 23.10
CA ALA A 17 -15.00 -25.22 22.77
C ALA A 17 -14.35 -24.16 21.87
N VAL A 18 -13.95 -23.01 22.43
CA VAL A 18 -12.95 -22.13 21.82
C VAL A 18 -11.63 -22.88 21.96
N PRO A 19 -10.95 -23.26 20.85
CA PRO A 19 -9.68 -23.96 20.94
C PRO A 19 -8.68 -23.11 21.74
N SER A 20 -7.94 -23.72 22.65
CA SER A 20 -6.89 -23.05 23.42
C SER A 20 -5.71 -22.62 22.50
N MET A 21 -4.87 -21.69 22.92
CA MET A 21 -3.66 -21.31 22.17
C MET A 21 -2.73 -22.51 21.87
N GLY A 22 -2.83 -23.60 22.63
CA GLY A 22 -2.18 -24.87 22.34
C GLY A 22 -2.68 -25.54 21.07
N ASP A 23 -3.97 -25.41 20.75
CA ASP A 23 -4.59 -26.01 19.56
C ASP A 23 -4.28 -25.20 18.29
N ALA A 24 -4.11 -23.88 18.39
CA ALA A 24 -3.64 -23.05 17.27
C ALA A 24 -2.18 -23.39 16.86
N ARG A 25 -1.36 -23.84 17.81
CA ARG A 25 0.00 -24.33 17.54
C ARG A 25 0.03 -25.70 16.84
N ALA A 26 -1.01 -26.51 16.97
CA ALA A 26 -1.13 -27.84 16.34
C ALA A 26 -1.55 -27.80 14.85
N LEU A 27 -2.03 -26.66 14.35
CA LEU A 27 -2.27 -26.41 12.92
C LEU A 27 -0.99 -25.93 12.17
N ARG A 28 0.20 -26.24 12.69
CA ARG A 28 1.46 -26.00 11.99
C ARG A 28 1.42 -26.69 10.63
N SER A 29 1.44 -25.91 9.57
CA SER A 29 1.53 -26.39 8.19
C SER A 29 2.71 -27.38 8.07
N LYS A 30 2.48 -28.54 7.48
CA LYS A 30 3.54 -29.47 7.04
C LYS A 30 4.29 -28.91 5.79
N GLY A 31 4.34 -27.58 5.61
CA GLY A 31 4.93 -26.92 4.46
C GLY A 31 6.44 -26.71 4.60
N LEU A 32 7.04 -26.27 3.51
CA LEU A 32 8.46 -25.93 3.41
C LEU A 32 8.84 -24.78 4.38
N PHE A 33 7.99 -23.76 4.46
CA PHE A 33 8.22 -22.59 5.29
C PHE A 33 7.75 -22.82 6.74
N LYS A 34 8.67 -22.69 7.68
CA LYS A 34 8.39 -22.65 9.11
C LYS A 34 8.29 -21.20 9.57
N PRO A 35 7.54 -20.90 10.64
CA PRO A 35 7.37 -19.54 11.14
C PRO A 35 8.60 -19.07 11.93
N SER A 36 9.71 -18.89 11.24
CA SER A 36 10.97 -18.38 11.78
C SER A 36 11.74 -17.64 10.69
N TRP A 37 12.45 -16.59 11.05
CA TRP A 37 13.31 -15.85 10.13
C TRP A 37 14.30 -16.75 9.40
N ALA A 38 14.92 -17.68 10.11
CA ALA A 38 15.85 -18.63 9.50
C ALA A 38 15.22 -19.40 8.33
N SER A 39 14.00 -19.92 8.52
CA SER A 39 13.29 -20.63 7.45
C SER A 39 12.84 -19.73 6.31
N LEU A 40 12.37 -18.51 6.60
CA LEU A 40 11.96 -17.55 5.56
C LEU A 40 13.18 -17.17 4.71
N VAL A 41 14.28 -16.77 5.32
CA VAL A 41 15.53 -16.37 4.64
C VAL A 41 16.12 -17.51 3.81
N GLU A 42 16.12 -18.74 4.33
CA GLU A 42 16.67 -19.91 3.64
C GLU A 42 15.90 -20.25 2.36
N HIS A 43 14.56 -20.20 2.41
CA HIS A 43 13.72 -20.77 1.36
C HIS A 43 13.03 -19.74 0.46
N TYR A 44 12.86 -18.50 0.91
CA TYR A 44 12.18 -17.48 0.10
C TYR A 44 13.04 -17.05 -1.10
N ARG A 45 12.39 -16.96 -2.23
CA ARG A 45 12.93 -16.33 -3.45
C ARG A 45 11.82 -15.49 -4.05
N VAL A 46 12.13 -14.25 -4.38
CA VAL A 46 11.15 -13.34 -5.00
C VAL A 46 10.62 -13.95 -6.29
N PRO A 47 9.31 -14.14 -6.44
CA PRO A 47 8.73 -14.69 -7.66
C PRO A 47 9.08 -13.83 -8.89
N ALA A 48 9.35 -14.50 -10.02
CA ALA A 48 9.78 -13.83 -11.26
C ALA A 48 8.77 -12.77 -11.72
N TRP A 49 7.47 -13.04 -11.57
CA TRP A 49 6.42 -12.11 -11.97
C TRP A 49 6.57 -10.74 -11.31
N PHE A 50 6.99 -10.69 -10.04
CA PHE A 50 7.12 -9.43 -9.31
C PHE A 50 8.26 -8.58 -9.90
N GLY A 51 9.42 -9.21 -10.13
CA GLY A 51 10.55 -8.53 -10.76
C GLY A 51 10.28 -8.10 -12.22
N ASP A 52 9.29 -8.66 -12.89
CA ASP A 52 8.90 -8.34 -14.27
C ASP A 52 7.74 -7.33 -14.32
N ALA A 53 6.91 -7.26 -13.29
CA ALA A 53 5.72 -6.40 -13.21
C ALA A 53 6.04 -4.91 -13.13
N LYS A 54 7.04 -4.50 -12.37
CA LYS A 54 7.56 -3.13 -12.23
C LYS A 54 6.61 -2.07 -11.72
N PHE A 55 5.31 -2.14 -12.03
CA PHE A 55 4.33 -1.12 -11.70
C PHE A 55 3.01 -1.75 -11.24
N GLY A 56 2.56 -1.34 -10.06
CA GLY A 56 1.27 -1.68 -9.49
C GLY A 56 0.47 -0.44 -9.10
N ILE A 57 -0.84 -0.59 -9.02
CA ILE A 57 -1.74 0.45 -8.50
C ILE A 57 -2.39 -0.06 -7.22
N TRP A 58 -2.55 0.85 -6.29
CA TRP A 58 -3.12 0.63 -4.98
C TRP A 58 -4.33 1.54 -4.75
N ALA A 59 -5.42 0.99 -4.27
CA ALA A 59 -6.57 1.76 -3.81
C ALA A 59 -6.61 1.76 -2.28
N HIS A 60 -6.17 2.86 -1.66
CA HIS A 60 -6.40 3.16 -0.25
C HIS A 60 -7.84 3.65 -0.08
N TRP A 61 -8.79 2.73 -0.06
CA TRP A 61 -10.20 3.07 -0.08
C TRP A 61 -10.99 2.33 1.00
N SER A 62 -11.52 3.09 1.92
CA SER A 62 -12.32 2.63 3.07
C SER A 62 -13.25 3.74 3.52
N ALA A 63 -13.93 3.53 4.65
CA ALA A 63 -14.76 4.54 5.30
C ALA A 63 -14.01 5.84 5.64
N GLN A 64 -12.69 5.81 5.81
CA GLN A 64 -11.87 7.00 6.02
C GLN A 64 -11.94 8.00 4.85
N CYS A 65 -12.37 7.56 3.66
CA CYS A 65 -12.57 8.43 2.50
C CYS A 65 -13.91 9.18 2.52
N VAL A 66 -14.85 8.83 3.39
CA VAL A 66 -16.19 9.49 3.47
C VAL A 66 -16.08 10.98 3.79
N PRO A 67 -15.25 11.41 4.77
CA PRO A 67 -15.11 12.84 5.07
C PRO A 67 -14.30 13.61 4.03
N GLU A 68 -13.62 12.93 3.12
CA GLU A 68 -12.72 13.52 2.13
C GLU A 68 -11.65 14.45 2.73
N PHE A 69 -11.14 14.07 3.90
CA PHE A 69 -10.24 14.89 4.72
C PHE A 69 -8.81 14.32 4.83
N GLY A 70 -8.51 13.28 4.04
CA GLY A 70 -7.18 12.67 3.95
C GLY A 70 -6.87 11.68 5.08
N ASP A 71 -5.58 11.57 5.38
CA ASP A 71 -5.04 10.46 6.15
C ASP A 71 -5.36 10.54 7.65
N TRP A 72 -5.59 9.34 8.23
CA TRP A 72 -5.76 9.14 9.66
C TRP A 72 -6.98 9.82 10.27
N TYR A 73 -8.01 10.09 9.46
CA TYR A 73 -9.23 10.74 9.94
C TYR A 73 -9.85 10.01 11.12
N ALA A 74 -9.90 8.68 11.10
CA ALA A 74 -10.49 7.85 12.17
C ALA A 74 -9.89 8.09 13.56
N ARG A 75 -8.60 8.49 13.63
CA ARG A 75 -7.96 8.89 14.87
C ARG A 75 -8.09 10.39 15.13
N ARG A 76 -7.79 11.20 14.10
CA ARG A 76 -7.66 12.65 14.24
C ARG A 76 -8.98 13.34 14.59
N MET A 77 -10.11 12.76 14.20
CA MET A 77 -11.44 13.24 14.58
C MET A 77 -11.70 13.19 16.10
N TYR A 78 -10.91 12.45 16.86
CA TYR A 78 -10.97 12.35 18.33
C TYR A 78 -9.91 13.19 19.05
N LEU A 79 -9.14 13.98 18.36
CA LEU A 79 -8.07 14.81 18.94
C LEU A 79 -8.48 16.28 18.90
N GLN A 80 -9.00 16.79 20.01
CA GLN A 80 -9.38 18.20 20.13
C GLN A 80 -8.20 19.12 19.75
N GLY A 81 -8.46 20.12 18.89
CA GLY A 81 -7.44 21.01 18.33
C GLY A 81 -6.80 20.52 17.02
N ASP A 82 -7.11 19.30 16.56
CA ASP A 82 -6.78 18.86 15.22
C ASP A 82 -7.83 19.36 14.21
N ARG A 83 -7.41 19.75 12.99
CA ARG A 83 -8.31 20.18 11.92
C ARG A 83 -9.37 19.13 11.57
N ALA A 84 -9.06 17.83 11.70
CA ALA A 84 -10.02 16.76 11.46
C ALA A 84 -11.10 16.69 12.56
N TYR A 85 -10.76 17.02 13.82
CA TYR A 85 -11.73 17.18 14.91
C TYR A 85 -12.70 18.34 14.63
N ASP A 86 -12.18 19.51 14.23
CA ASP A 86 -13.01 20.69 13.91
C ASP A 86 -13.92 20.42 12.71
N HIS A 87 -13.39 19.75 11.69
CA HIS A 87 -14.17 19.29 10.53
C HIS A 87 -15.29 18.34 10.96
N HIS A 88 -14.94 17.34 11.80
CA HIS A 88 -15.91 16.36 12.28
C HIS A 88 -17.03 17.01 13.09
N LEU A 89 -16.65 17.88 14.05
CA LEU A 89 -17.60 18.59 14.88
C LEU A 89 -18.60 19.43 14.07
N SER A 90 -18.13 20.09 12.99
CA SER A 90 -18.96 20.95 12.15
C SER A 90 -19.86 20.20 11.18
N HIS A 91 -19.45 19.01 10.69
CA HIS A 91 -20.17 18.26 9.65
C HIS A 91 -20.97 17.07 10.18
N TYR A 92 -20.51 16.44 11.23
CA TYR A 92 -21.07 15.19 11.77
C TYR A 92 -21.54 15.33 13.23
N GLY A 93 -21.11 16.36 13.95
CA GLY A 93 -21.39 16.55 15.36
C GLY A 93 -20.27 16.06 16.26
N HIS A 94 -20.49 16.16 17.58
CA HIS A 94 -19.46 15.82 18.56
C HIS A 94 -19.17 14.30 18.59
N PRO A 95 -17.89 13.87 18.70
CA PRO A 95 -17.51 12.44 18.69
C PRO A 95 -18.13 11.60 19.81
N SER A 96 -18.65 12.21 20.87
CA SER A 96 -19.44 11.49 21.89
C SER A 96 -20.80 11.00 21.39
N GLN A 97 -21.29 11.53 20.28
CA GLN A 97 -22.60 11.19 19.70
C GLN A 97 -22.45 10.55 18.32
N THR A 98 -21.57 11.07 17.51
CA THR A 98 -21.26 10.60 16.17
C THR A 98 -19.79 10.22 16.13
N GLY A 99 -19.47 8.96 16.42
CA GLY A 99 -18.12 8.44 16.36
C GLY A 99 -17.77 7.86 15.01
N PHE A 100 -16.59 7.25 14.89
CA PHE A 100 -16.13 6.70 13.59
C PHE A 100 -17.00 5.54 13.09
N MET A 101 -17.63 4.77 13.97
CA MET A 101 -18.59 3.74 13.57
C MET A 101 -19.76 4.30 12.73
N GLU A 102 -20.17 5.56 12.95
CA GLU A 102 -21.18 6.21 12.10
C GLU A 102 -20.61 6.57 10.73
N ILE A 103 -19.31 6.93 10.64
CA ILE A 103 -18.62 7.15 9.38
C ILE A 103 -18.53 5.83 8.59
N ASP A 104 -18.24 4.69 9.26
CA ASP A 104 -18.29 3.36 8.63
C ASP A 104 -19.67 3.08 8.01
N ASN A 105 -20.74 3.44 8.74
CA ASN A 105 -22.09 3.27 8.24
C ASN A 105 -22.45 4.23 7.09
N LEU A 106 -21.86 5.43 7.05
CA LEU A 106 -22.07 6.40 5.98
C LEU A 106 -21.36 6.02 4.67
N TRP A 107 -20.35 5.17 4.71
CA TRP A 107 -19.68 4.69 3.52
C TRP A 107 -20.61 3.79 2.69
N LYS A 108 -21.10 4.26 1.53
CA LYS A 108 -22.07 3.51 0.72
C LYS A 108 -21.51 2.99 -0.59
N ALA A 109 -20.40 3.56 -1.08
CA ALA A 109 -19.79 3.16 -2.35
C ALA A 109 -20.82 3.17 -3.51
N GLU A 110 -21.71 4.14 -3.53
CA GLU A 110 -22.89 4.17 -4.39
C GLU A 110 -22.58 4.36 -5.87
N HIS A 111 -21.46 5.00 -6.18
CA HIS A 111 -21.00 5.27 -7.55
C HIS A 111 -19.79 4.45 -7.96
N TRP A 112 -19.42 3.43 -7.15
CA TRP A 112 -18.26 2.60 -7.42
C TRP A 112 -18.46 1.72 -8.66
N GLU A 113 -17.63 1.95 -9.69
CA GLU A 113 -17.62 1.21 -10.96
C GLU A 113 -16.27 0.48 -11.13
N PRO A 114 -16.03 -0.64 -10.42
CA PRO A 114 -14.72 -1.26 -10.32
C PRO A 114 -14.17 -1.75 -11.66
N GLU A 115 -14.99 -2.19 -12.60
CA GLU A 115 -14.54 -2.60 -13.94
C GLU A 115 -13.97 -1.43 -14.74
N LYS A 116 -14.60 -0.24 -14.65
CA LYS A 116 -14.11 0.96 -15.33
C LYS A 116 -12.79 1.43 -14.75
N LEU A 117 -12.71 1.48 -13.41
CA LEU A 117 -11.47 1.83 -12.71
C LEU A 117 -10.34 0.87 -13.05
N MET A 118 -10.58 -0.45 -12.99
CA MET A 118 -9.57 -1.44 -13.31
C MET A 118 -9.12 -1.35 -14.77
N THR A 119 -10.03 -1.02 -15.70
CA THR A 119 -9.66 -0.77 -17.11
C THR A 119 -8.71 0.42 -17.24
N LEU A 120 -8.98 1.50 -16.50
CA LEU A 120 -8.13 2.68 -16.50
C LEU A 120 -6.76 2.38 -15.86
N TYR A 121 -6.73 1.64 -14.76
CA TYR A 121 -5.50 1.22 -14.09
C TYR A 121 -4.63 0.32 -14.98
N GLU A 122 -5.23 -0.63 -15.70
CA GLU A 122 -4.54 -1.49 -16.66
C GLU A 122 -3.93 -0.66 -17.80
N ARG A 123 -4.70 0.29 -18.37
CA ARG A 123 -4.22 1.21 -19.40
C ARG A 123 -3.07 2.10 -18.89
N ALA A 124 -3.14 2.57 -17.64
CA ALA A 124 -2.07 3.32 -16.99
C ALA A 124 -0.81 2.46 -16.76
N GLY A 125 -0.86 1.16 -17.03
CA GLY A 125 0.29 0.25 -17.03
C GLY A 125 0.37 -0.70 -15.84
N ALA A 126 -0.63 -0.74 -14.95
CA ALA A 126 -0.61 -1.66 -13.81
C ALA A 126 -0.48 -3.13 -14.25
N LYS A 127 0.40 -3.88 -13.60
CA LYS A 127 0.57 -5.33 -13.73
C LYS A 127 0.11 -6.08 -12.50
N TYR A 128 -0.04 -5.39 -11.39
CA TYR A 128 -0.70 -5.87 -10.18
C TYR A 128 -1.53 -4.75 -9.57
N PHE A 129 -2.57 -5.14 -8.87
CA PHE A 129 -3.47 -4.24 -8.16
C PHE A 129 -3.56 -4.64 -6.70
N VAL A 130 -3.49 -3.68 -5.79
CA VAL A 130 -3.59 -3.90 -4.35
C VAL A 130 -4.85 -3.23 -3.81
N ALA A 131 -5.68 -3.99 -3.11
CA ALA A 131 -6.85 -3.48 -2.40
C ALA A 131 -6.52 -3.29 -0.91
N LEU A 132 -7.00 -2.22 -0.30
CA LEU A 132 -6.96 -2.06 1.15
C LEU A 132 -7.91 -3.07 1.81
N ALA A 133 -7.38 -4.03 2.58
CA ALA A 133 -8.20 -4.99 3.31
C ALA A 133 -8.69 -4.43 4.66
N ASN A 134 -7.85 -3.65 5.32
CA ASN A 134 -8.19 -2.87 6.50
C ASN A 134 -7.12 -1.82 6.77
N HIS A 135 -7.46 -0.83 7.59
CA HIS A 135 -6.50 0.19 8.03
C HIS A 135 -6.40 0.22 9.58
N HIS A 136 -5.75 1.22 10.16
CA HIS A 136 -5.63 1.39 11.61
C HIS A 136 -6.98 1.63 12.32
N ASP A 137 -8.04 1.93 11.56
CA ASP A 137 -9.43 2.01 12.03
C ASP A 137 -10.08 0.66 12.32
N ASN A 138 -9.34 -0.44 12.07
CA ASN A 138 -9.74 -1.81 12.36
C ASN A 138 -11.00 -2.31 11.60
N PHE A 139 -11.50 -1.56 10.60
CA PHE A 139 -12.63 -1.97 9.77
C PHE A 139 -12.18 -2.84 8.59
N ASP A 140 -12.79 -4.03 8.41
CA ASP A 140 -12.47 -4.92 7.28
C ASP A 140 -13.28 -4.56 6.03
N THR A 141 -12.61 -4.31 4.91
CA THR A 141 -13.29 -4.02 3.63
C THR A 141 -13.71 -5.28 2.85
N TYR A 142 -13.59 -6.45 3.47
CA TYR A 142 -13.90 -7.76 2.90
C TYR A 142 -14.90 -8.53 3.77
N ASN A 143 -15.41 -9.65 3.27
CA ASN A 143 -16.34 -10.54 3.99
C ASN A 143 -15.61 -11.36 5.06
N SER A 144 -15.18 -10.72 6.12
CA SER A 144 -14.48 -11.36 7.24
C SER A 144 -15.40 -12.27 8.06
N ARG A 145 -14.96 -13.50 8.30
CA ARG A 145 -15.65 -14.46 9.19
C ARG A 145 -15.35 -14.23 10.67
N TYR A 146 -14.27 -13.52 10.97
CA TYR A 146 -13.73 -13.36 12.32
C TYR A 146 -13.86 -11.94 12.86
N HIS A 147 -14.44 -11.02 12.09
CA HIS A 147 -14.69 -9.65 12.50
C HIS A 147 -16.05 -9.18 12.00
N ALA A 148 -16.88 -8.75 12.94
CA ALA A 148 -18.25 -8.36 12.61
C ALA A 148 -18.32 -6.96 11.94
N TRP A 149 -17.34 -6.09 12.21
CA TRP A 149 -17.24 -4.77 11.60
C TRP A 149 -16.53 -4.86 10.24
N ASN A 150 -17.32 -5.16 9.21
CA ASN A 150 -16.81 -5.33 7.86
C ASN A 150 -17.80 -4.81 6.81
N ALA A 151 -17.29 -4.53 5.62
CA ALA A 151 -18.01 -3.89 4.52
C ALA A 151 -19.22 -4.68 3.99
N THR A 152 -19.35 -5.98 4.28
CA THR A 152 -20.55 -6.75 3.93
C THR A 152 -21.70 -6.58 4.92
N ARG A 153 -21.40 -6.13 6.13
CA ARG A 153 -22.37 -5.95 7.23
C ARG A 153 -22.64 -4.49 7.57
N VAL A 154 -21.66 -3.61 7.37
CA VAL A 154 -21.74 -2.17 7.65
C VAL A 154 -21.39 -1.41 6.37
N GLY A 155 -21.90 -0.21 6.22
CA GLY A 155 -21.56 0.66 5.10
C GLY A 155 -22.07 0.15 3.75
N PRO A 156 -21.20 -0.23 2.80
CA PRO A 156 -21.57 -0.52 1.41
C PRO A 156 -22.36 -1.82 1.22
N LYS A 157 -22.38 -2.70 2.22
CA LYS A 157 -23.01 -4.02 2.15
C LYS A 157 -22.48 -4.86 0.98
N ARG A 158 -21.19 -4.71 0.69
CA ARG A 158 -20.48 -5.37 -0.42
C ARG A 158 -19.15 -5.93 0.05
N ASP A 159 -18.70 -7.00 -0.57
CA ASP A 159 -17.34 -7.51 -0.44
C ASP A 159 -16.41 -6.75 -1.41
N ILE A 160 -15.77 -5.70 -0.91
CA ILE A 160 -14.92 -4.80 -1.71
C ILE A 160 -13.68 -5.55 -2.20
N VAL A 161 -12.96 -6.21 -1.30
CA VAL A 161 -11.76 -6.99 -1.65
C VAL A 161 -12.10 -8.12 -2.62
N GLY A 162 -13.19 -8.86 -2.37
CA GLY A 162 -13.62 -9.96 -3.23
C GLY A 162 -13.98 -9.49 -4.64
N THR A 163 -14.62 -8.32 -4.75
CA THR A 163 -14.95 -7.71 -6.04
C THR A 163 -13.67 -7.32 -6.80
N TRP A 164 -12.74 -6.61 -6.15
CA TRP A 164 -11.45 -6.26 -6.75
C TRP A 164 -10.65 -7.50 -7.17
N ALA A 165 -10.59 -8.53 -6.31
CA ALA A 165 -9.88 -9.78 -6.58
C ALA A 165 -10.39 -10.49 -7.84
N LYS A 166 -11.71 -10.55 -8.00
CA LYS A 166 -12.36 -11.14 -9.17
C LYS A 166 -11.96 -10.39 -10.44
N ILE A 167 -12.18 -9.08 -10.46
CA ILE A 167 -11.94 -8.25 -11.65
C ILE A 167 -10.47 -8.21 -12.04
N ALA A 168 -9.54 -8.07 -11.08
CA ALA A 168 -8.11 -8.09 -11.36
C ALA A 168 -7.69 -9.39 -12.06
N ARG A 169 -8.17 -10.55 -11.56
CA ARG A 169 -7.86 -11.85 -12.16
C ARG A 169 -8.48 -12.07 -13.52
N GLU A 170 -9.73 -11.64 -13.72
CA GLU A 170 -10.40 -11.71 -15.02
C GLU A 170 -9.66 -10.91 -16.10
N ARG A 171 -8.90 -9.89 -15.69
CA ARG A 171 -8.03 -9.08 -16.56
C ARG A 171 -6.57 -9.54 -16.61
N GLY A 172 -6.23 -10.64 -15.93
CA GLY A 172 -4.87 -11.17 -15.90
C GLY A 172 -3.87 -10.37 -15.05
N LEU A 173 -4.36 -9.46 -14.20
CA LEU A 173 -3.53 -8.75 -13.23
C LEU A 173 -3.26 -9.65 -12.02
N ARG A 174 -2.07 -9.54 -11.42
CA ARG A 174 -1.81 -10.09 -10.10
C ARG A 174 -2.58 -9.30 -9.06
N PHE A 175 -3.13 -10.00 -8.07
CA PHE A 175 -3.97 -9.37 -7.03
C PHE A 175 -3.26 -9.36 -5.70
N GLY A 176 -3.26 -8.21 -5.04
CA GLY A 176 -2.72 -8.00 -3.71
C GLY A 176 -3.72 -7.40 -2.74
N VAL A 177 -3.37 -7.50 -1.46
CA VAL A 177 -4.08 -6.86 -0.35
C VAL A 177 -3.10 -6.16 0.57
N SER A 178 -3.55 -5.07 1.22
CA SER A 178 -2.80 -4.42 2.28
C SER A 178 -3.51 -4.54 3.62
N ASN A 179 -2.74 -4.80 4.66
CA ASN A 179 -3.21 -4.91 6.04
C ASN A 179 -2.44 -3.95 6.93
N HIS A 180 -3.16 -3.03 7.58
CA HIS A 180 -2.61 -2.01 8.45
C HIS A 180 -3.13 -2.14 9.88
N SER A 181 -4.01 -3.10 10.16
CA SER A 181 -4.74 -3.18 11.43
C SER A 181 -3.89 -3.68 12.62
N ALA A 182 -2.63 -4.07 12.41
CA ALA A 182 -1.77 -4.53 13.50
C ALA A 182 -1.52 -3.47 14.57
N HIS A 183 -1.55 -2.19 14.20
CA HIS A 183 -1.39 -1.05 15.11
C HIS A 183 -2.71 -0.56 15.72
N ALA A 184 -3.86 -1.04 15.28
CA ALA A 184 -5.17 -0.52 15.68
C ALA A 184 -5.39 -0.51 17.20
N TRP A 185 -4.86 -1.51 17.92
CA TRP A 185 -5.04 -1.68 19.37
C TRP A 185 -4.55 -0.49 20.22
N HIS A 186 -3.49 0.19 19.79
CA HIS A 186 -3.01 1.40 20.48
C HIS A 186 -3.38 2.68 19.71
N TRP A 187 -3.36 2.61 18.39
CA TRP A 187 -3.58 3.78 17.54
C TRP A 187 -5.01 4.31 17.62
N PHE A 188 -5.99 3.42 17.86
CA PHE A 188 -7.40 3.79 17.97
C PHE A 188 -7.85 4.18 19.40
N GLN A 189 -6.92 4.20 20.37
CA GLN A 189 -7.25 4.57 21.76
C GLN A 189 -7.71 6.02 21.92
N ALA A 190 -7.39 6.92 20.99
CA ALA A 190 -7.92 8.28 20.98
C ALA A 190 -9.46 8.33 21.03
N ALA A 191 -10.15 7.32 20.47
CA ALA A 191 -11.61 7.19 20.51
C ALA A 191 -12.18 6.96 21.93
N TYR A 192 -11.34 6.58 22.89
CA TYR A 192 -11.72 6.48 24.31
C TYR A 192 -11.49 7.75 25.11
N GLY A 193 -11.03 8.82 24.46
CA GLY A 193 -10.74 10.13 25.05
C GLY A 193 -11.98 10.96 25.37
N TYR A 194 -11.74 12.24 25.56
CA TYR A 194 -12.73 13.27 25.85
C TYR A 194 -12.14 14.63 25.51
N ASP A 195 -13.00 15.65 25.39
CA ASP A 195 -12.54 17.01 25.24
C ASP A 195 -11.92 17.54 26.54
N ALA A 196 -10.72 18.10 26.42
CA ALA A 196 -10.02 18.68 27.57
C ALA A 196 -10.62 20.01 28.00
N VAL A 197 -11.20 20.78 27.06
CA VAL A 197 -11.73 22.12 27.30
C VAL A 197 -13.02 22.36 26.50
N GLY A 198 -13.71 23.49 26.81
CA GLY A 198 -14.90 23.94 26.08
C GLY A 198 -16.19 23.31 26.59
N ASP A 199 -17.28 23.46 25.82
CA ASP A 199 -18.64 23.08 26.21
C ASP A 199 -18.83 21.56 26.41
N HIS A 200 -17.94 20.77 25.86
CA HIS A 200 -17.93 19.30 25.96
C HIS A 200 -16.81 18.76 26.88
N ALA A 201 -16.15 19.64 27.65
CA ALA A 201 -15.05 19.24 28.53
C ALA A 201 -15.43 18.07 29.45
N GLY A 202 -14.58 17.04 29.49
CA GLY A 202 -14.78 15.84 30.29
C GLY A 202 -15.80 14.84 29.73
N ILE A 203 -16.50 15.17 28.63
CA ILE A 203 -17.47 14.25 28.01
C ILE A 203 -16.69 13.20 27.18
N ARG A 204 -16.70 11.96 27.68
CA ARG A 204 -16.07 10.83 26.99
C ARG A 204 -16.71 10.56 25.62
N PHE A 205 -15.88 10.25 24.63
CA PHE A 205 -16.29 9.90 23.27
C PHE A 205 -17.07 8.58 23.21
N ASP A 206 -17.61 8.26 22.05
CA ASP A 206 -18.51 7.12 21.82
C ASP A 206 -17.90 5.76 22.21
N ALA A 207 -16.66 5.49 21.82
CA ALA A 207 -15.97 4.24 22.12
C ALA A 207 -15.88 3.94 23.62
N TYR A 208 -15.74 4.95 24.47
CA TYR A 208 -15.71 4.78 25.91
C TYR A 208 -17.06 4.34 26.48
N ARG A 209 -18.17 4.82 25.91
CA ARG A 209 -19.51 4.68 26.49
C ARG A 209 -20.33 3.55 25.91
N LEU A 210 -20.13 3.25 24.60
CA LEU A 210 -20.99 2.31 23.89
C LEU A 210 -20.59 0.85 24.16
N THR A 211 -21.60 0.04 24.38
CA THR A 211 -21.52 -1.42 24.51
C THR A 211 -22.44 -2.09 23.51
N LYS A 212 -22.27 -3.36 23.26
CA LYS A 212 -23.16 -4.14 22.39
C LYS A 212 -24.64 -4.00 22.75
N ALA A 213 -24.97 -3.84 24.03
CA ALA A 213 -26.35 -3.72 24.51
C ALA A 213 -27.02 -2.40 24.03
N ASP A 214 -26.24 -1.34 23.85
CA ASP A 214 -26.72 -0.03 23.41
C ASP A 214 -27.15 -0.02 21.93
N GLY A 215 -26.81 -1.07 21.18
CA GLY A 215 -27.22 -1.28 19.79
C GLY A 215 -28.67 -1.72 19.60
N LYS A 216 -29.37 -2.10 20.69
CA LYS A 216 -30.74 -2.59 20.57
C LYS A 216 -31.65 -1.56 19.91
N GLY A 217 -32.30 -1.93 18.81
CA GLY A 217 -33.18 -1.07 18.03
C GLY A 217 -32.45 -0.03 17.16
N LYS A 218 -31.11 -0.09 17.07
CA LYS A 218 -30.29 0.78 16.21
C LYS A 218 -29.78 0.02 15.00
N TRP A 219 -29.21 0.75 14.02
CA TRP A 219 -28.66 0.17 12.79
C TRP A 219 -27.53 -0.85 13.04
N TRP A 220 -26.83 -0.74 14.17
CA TRP A 220 -25.74 -1.63 14.56
C TRP A 220 -26.13 -2.68 15.59
N GLU A 221 -27.45 -3.01 15.70
CA GLU A 221 -27.90 -4.06 16.60
C GLU A 221 -27.18 -5.39 16.34
N GLY A 222 -26.63 -5.98 17.39
CA GLY A 222 -25.86 -7.22 17.33
C GLY A 222 -24.35 -7.03 17.06
N LEU A 223 -23.90 -5.83 16.73
CA LEU A 223 -22.47 -5.47 16.65
C LEU A 223 -21.97 -4.99 18.03
N ASP A 224 -20.70 -5.25 18.32
CA ASP A 224 -20.06 -4.73 19.53
C ASP A 224 -19.08 -3.62 19.15
N PRO A 225 -19.30 -2.36 19.56
CA PRO A 225 -18.35 -1.28 19.28
C PRO A 225 -16.95 -1.55 19.83
N GLN A 226 -16.82 -2.32 20.91
CA GLN A 226 -15.53 -2.66 21.49
C GLN A 226 -14.68 -3.55 20.58
N GLU A 227 -15.29 -4.31 19.67
CA GLU A 227 -14.56 -5.05 18.63
C GLU A 227 -13.96 -4.11 17.59
N LEU A 228 -14.69 -3.06 17.17
CA LEU A 228 -14.18 -2.06 16.22
C LEU A 228 -13.06 -1.24 16.85
N TYR A 229 -13.29 -0.70 18.03
CA TYR A 229 -12.36 0.20 18.73
C TYR A 229 -11.22 -0.54 19.47
N CYS A 230 -11.08 -1.85 19.27
CA CYS A 230 -10.02 -2.72 19.83
C CYS A 230 -10.03 -2.92 21.35
N GLY A 231 -11.04 -2.44 22.05
CA GLY A 231 -11.07 -2.47 23.52
C GLY A 231 -10.24 -1.36 24.17
N ARG A 232 -10.42 -1.21 25.48
CA ARG A 232 -9.81 -0.14 26.26
C ARG A 232 -8.51 -0.62 26.90
N ASP A 233 -7.46 -0.72 26.11
CA ASP A 233 -6.17 -1.25 26.56
C ASP A 233 -5.28 -0.19 27.20
N ILE A 234 -5.42 1.09 26.79
CA ILE A 234 -4.64 2.21 27.29
C ILE A 234 -5.62 3.22 27.90
N VAL A 235 -5.58 3.35 29.23
CA VAL A 235 -6.54 4.19 29.97
C VAL A 235 -6.10 5.64 29.97
N ILE A 236 -6.88 6.50 29.30
CA ILE A 236 -6.71 7.95 29.37
C ILE A 236 -7.23 8.43 30.71
N PRO A 237 -6.39 9.06 31.57
CA PRO A 237 -6.82 9.53 32.90
C PRO A 237 -7.86 10.63 32.79
N ASP A 238 -8.72 10.74 33.81
CA ASP A 238 -9.60 11.89 33.95
C ASP A 238 -8.83 13.10 34.43
N GLY A 239 -9.37 14.30 34.18
CA GLY A 239 -8.84 15.56 34.74
C GLY A 239 -7.71 16.20 33.94
N ILE A 240 -7.43 15.74 32.71
CA ILE A 240 -6.60 16.51 31.78
C ILE A 240 -7.44 17.70 31.31
N ASP A 241 -6.97 18.92 31.56
CA ASP A 241 -7.72 20.18 31.47
C ASP A 241 -7.16 21.15 30.40
N SER A 242 -6.29 20.65 29.51
CA SER A 242 -5.80 21.43 28.38
C SER A 242 -5.55 20.58 27.15
N ILE A 243 -5.75 21.16 25.97
CA ILE A 243 -5.51 20.48 24.66
C ILE A 243 -4.05 20.01 24.57
N ASP A 244 -3.10 20.88 24.97
CA ASP A 244 -1.68 20.53 24.88
C ASP A 244 -1.33 19.35 25.79
N ALA A 245 -1.86 19.29 26.99
CA ALA A 245 -1.62 18.19 27.93
C ALA A 245 -2.25 16.87 27.40
N MET A 246 -3.45 16.95 26.80
CA MET A 246 -4.09 15.79 26.16
C MET A 246 -3.27 15.28 24.98
N ASN A 247 -2.83 16.16 24.08
CA ASN A 247 -2.01 15.79 22.94
C ASN A 247 -0.66 15.21 23.37
N GLN A 248 0.00 15.79 24.38
CA GLN A 248 1.23 15.21 24.95
C GLN A 248 1.00 13.83 25.56
N TRP A 249 -0.14 13.62 26.20
CA TRP A 249 -0.49 12.31 26.72
C TRP A 249 -0.62 11.29 25.59
N HIS A 250 -1.34 11.61 24.50
CA HIS A 250 -1.49 10.76 23.33
C HIS A 250 -0.14 10.45 22.66
N GLU A 251 0.70 11.47 22.43
CA GLU A 251 2.03 11.26 21.83
C GLU A 251 2.88 10.27 22.64
N LYS A 252 2.77 10.31 23.96
CA LYS A 252 3.55 9.45 24.84
C LYS A 252 2.99 8.04 24.98
N ASN A 253 1.66 7.86 24.97
CA ASN A 253 1.02 6.65 25.46
C ASN A 253 0.34 5.80 24.38
N ASP A 254 -0.11 6.37 23.27
CA ASP A 254 -0.84 5.62 22.24
C ASP A 254 -0.46 5.95 20.78
N ARG A 255 0.41 6.94 20.54
CA ARG A 255 0.95 7.28 19.23
C ARG A 255 2.38 6.78 19.04
N PHE A 256 2.72 5.63 19.56
CA PHE A 256 4.00 5.00 19.32
C PHE A 256 3.88 3.99 18.15
N TRP A 257 5.02 3.55 17.64
CA TRP A 257 5.10 2.53 16.61
C TRP A 257 5.77 1.28 17.17
N THR A 258 5.07 0.15 17.14
CA THR A 258 5.59 -1.11 17.68
C THR A 258 5.10 -2.31 16.86
N GLU A 259 5.97 -3.31 16.73
CA GLU A 259 5.64 -4.58 16.09
C GLU A 259 5.34 -5.69 17.12
N GLU A 260 5.39 -5.35 18.39
CA GLU A 260 5.06 -6.29 19.46
C GLU A 260 3.54 -6.44 19.64
N PRO A 261 3.07 -7.64 19.99
CA PRO A 261 1.67 -7.83 20.31
C PRO A 261 1.27 -7.06 21.57
N PRO A 262 0.00 -6.61 21.70
CA PRO A 262 -0.48 -5.94 22.90
C PRO A 262 -0.38 -6.87 24.11
N PRO A 263 0.39 -6.49 25.16
CA PRO A 263 0.63 -7.40 26.30
C PRO A 263 -0.64 -7.69 27.12
N MET A 264 -1.58 -6.74 27.14
CA MET A 264 -2.82 -6.85 27.90
C MET A 264 -4.00 -7.38 27.09
N ASN A 265 -3.84 -7.52 25.75
CA ASN A 265 -4.93 -7.93 24.85
C ASN A 265 -4.52 -9.07 23.90
N PRO A 266 -4.25 -10.28 24.40
CA PRO A 266 -3.94 -11.41 23.53
C PRO A 266 -5.10 -11.81 22.62
N ALA A 267 -6.33 -11.40 22.94
CA ALA A 267 -7.50 -11.62 22.09
C ALA A 267 -7.41 -10.84 20.78
N PHE A 268 -6.88 -9.61 20.81
CA PHE A 268 -6.60 -8.81 19.62
C PHE A 268 -5.64 -9.54 18.69
N THR A 269 -4.49 -9.98 19.18
CA THR A 269 -3.48 -10.71 18.40
C THR A 269 -4.07 -11.96 17.75
N ARG A 270 -4.89 -12.72 18.49
CA ARG A 270 -5.57 -13.90 17.96
C ARG A 270 -6.60 -13.54 16.88
N SER A 271 -7.41 -12.51 17.12
CA SER A 271 -8.38 -12.00 16.14
C SER A 271 -7.67 -11.55 14.86
N TRP A 272 -6.60 -10.78 14.98
CA TRP A 272 -5.79 -10.33 13.86
C TRP A 272 -5.26 -11.50 13.03
N TYR A 273 -4.68 -12.52 13.68
CA TYR A 273 -4.19 -13.72 12.99
C TYR A 273 -5.31 -14.44 12.22
N LEU A 274 -6.46 -14.64 12.85
CA LEU A 274 -7.60 -15.35 12.23
C LEU A 274 -8.17 -14.56 11.05
N ARG A 275 -8.26 -13.23 11.16
CA ARG A 275 -8.68 -12.33 10.09
C ARG A 275 -7.71 -12.37 8.90
N CYS A 276 -6.40 -12.25 9.15
CA CYS A 276 -5.38 -12.38 8.10
C CYS A 276 -5.42 -13.74 7.41
N LYS A 277 -5.54 -14.81 8.21
CA LYS A 277 -5.64 -16.16 7.66
C LYS A 277 -6.89 -16.34 6.81
N ASP A 278 -8.03 -15.82 7.23
CA ASP A 278 -9.29 -15.84 6.50
C ASP A 278 -9.18 -15.07 5.16
N LEU A 279 -8.58 -13.88 5.20
CA LEU A 279 -8.29 -13.06 4.03
C LEU A 279 -7.44 -13.83 3.01
N ILE A 280 -6.35 -14.44 3.45
CA ILE A 280 -5.43 -15.20 2.61
C ILE A 280 -6.12 -16.43 2.02
N ASP A 281 -6.75 -17.25 2.83
CA ASP A 281 -7.37 -18.51 2.39
C ASP A 281 -8.55 -18.29 1.45
N THR A 282 -9.31 -17.19 1.66
CA THR A 282 -10.50 -16.87 0.87
C THR A 282 -10.14 -16.23 -0.46
N TYR A 283 -9.30 -15.20 -0.44
CA TYR A 283 -9.02 -14.39 -1.63
C TYR A 283 -7.74 -14.78 -2.35
N ARG A 284 -6.86 -15.58 -1.74
CA ARG A 284 -5.62 -16.10 -2.32
C ARG A 284 -4.78 -15.02 -3.00
N PRO A 285 -4.39 -13.95 -2.28
CA PRO A 285 -3.62 -12.86 -2.89
C PRO A 285 -2.23 -13.34 -3.32
N ASP A 286 -1.74 -12.79 -4.43
CA ASP A 286 -0.35 -12.97 -4.89
C ASP A 286 0.61 -12.04 -4.12
N PHE A 287 0.06 -10.99 -3.50
CA PHE A 287 0.84 -9.95 -2.83
C PHE A 287 0.15 -9.53 -1.53
N ILE A 288 0.93 -9.44 -0.45
CA ILE A 288 0.48 -8.92 0.85
C ILE A 288 1.42 -7.81 1.29
N TYR A 289 0.83 -6.65 1.54
CA TYR A 289 1.50 -5.51 2.13
C TYR A 289 1.19 -5.42 3.61
N PHE A 290 2.23 -5.39 4.44
CA PHE A 290 2.12 -5.04 5.86
C PHE A 290 2.70 -3.66 6.10
N ASP A 291 1.90 -2.77 6.69
CA ASP A 291 2.33 -1.42 7.08
C ASP A 291 3.10 -1.47 8.41
N ASN A 292 4.24 -2.16 8.40
CA ASN A 292 4.98 -2.50 9.60
C ASN A 292 6.50 -2.38 9.38
N PHE A 293 7.23 -2.06 10.45
CA PHE A 293 8.71 -2.11 10.47
C PHE A 293 9.17 -3.53 10.80
N GLY A 294 9.27 -4.37 9.79
CA GLY A 294 9.37 -5.80 9.94
C GLY A 294 8.00 -6.47 9.84
N LEU A 295 7.84 -7.64 10.47
CA LEU A 295 6.56 -8.35 10.46
C LEU A 295 5.70 -7.97 11.68
N PRO A 296 4.38 -7.82 11.51
CA PRO A 296 3.50 -7.37 12.57
C PRO A 296 3.35 -8.37 13.71
N LEU A 297 3.18 -7.88 14.93
CA LEU A 297 2.83 -8.64 16.13
C LEU A 297 3.80 -9.81 16.42
N GLY A 298 5.09 -9.59 16.20
CA GLY A 298 6.16 -10.52 16.56
C GLY A 298 6.03 -11.90 15.91
N GLN A 299 5.92 -12.97 16.72
CA GLN A 299 5.78 -14.33 16.22
C GLN A 299 4.55 -14.53 15.31
N THR A 300 3.48 -13.78 15.56
CA THR A 300 2.24 -13.88 14.76
C THR A 300 2.47 -13.47 13.30
N GLY A 301 3.29 -12.46 13.05
CA GLY A 301 3.70 -12.05 11.70
C GLY A 301 4.51 -13.13 10.98
N LEU A 302 5.37 -13.85 11.70
CA LEU A 302 6.10 -15.00 11.15
C LEU A 302 5.14 -16.15 10.83
N ASP A 303 4.17 -16.44 11.72
CA ASP A 303 3.17 -17.49 11.52
C ASP A 303 2.34 -17.23 10.27
N ILE A 304 1.87 -16.00 10.06
CA ILE A 304 1.04 -15.64 8.91
C ILE A 304 1.84 -15.58 7.60
N THR A 305 3.09 -15.13 7.65
CA THR A 305 3.98 -15.11 6.47
C THR A 305 4.31 -16.53 6.01
N ALA A 306 4.67 -17.42 6.93
CA ALA A 306 4.91 -18.83 6.61
C ALA A 306 3.64 -19.51 6.07
N HIS A 307 2.46 -19.19 6.65
CA HIS A 307 1.17 -19.66 6.12
C HIS A 307 0.96 -19.18 4.67
N THR A 308 1.18 -17.91 4.39
CA THR A 308 1.04 -17.32 3.05
C THR A 308 1.89 -18.04 2.02
N TYR A 309 3.16 -18.24 2.31
CA TYR A 309 4.09 -18.91 1.38
C TYR A 309 3.72 -20.37 1.14
N ASN A 310 3.39 -21.11 2.21
CA ASN A 310 2.96 -22.52 2.08
C ASN A 310 1.63 -22.65 1.33
N ALA A 311 0.68 -21.76 1.57
CA ALA A 311 -0.61 -21.73 0.88
C ALA A 311 -0.42 -21.40 -0.61
N SER A 312 0.43 -20.41 -0.93
CA SER A 312 0.79 -20.09 -2.31
C SER A 312 1.37 -21.29 -3.05
N MET A 313 2.34 -22.00 -2.45
CA MET A 313 2.89 -23.22 -3.03
C MET A 313 1.84 -24.31 -3.26
N ALA A 314 0.90 -24.47 -2.33
CA ALA A 314 -0.20 -25.43 -2.45
C ALA A 314 -1.13 -25.09 -3.63
N TRP A 315 -1.41 -23.80 -3.84
CA TRP A 315 -2.26 -23.34 -4.96
C TRP A 315 -1.57 -23.43 -6.32
N HIS A 316 -0.22 -23.26 -6.36
CA HIS A 316 0.57 -23.16 -7.57
C HIS A 316 1.45 -24.41 -7.83
N ARG A 317 0.99 -25.59 -7.39
CA ARG A 317 1.65 -26.90 -7.68
C ARG A 317 3.11 -26.94 -7.23
N GLY A 318 3.43 -26.34 -6.11
CA GLY A 318 4.78 -26.29 -5.54
C GLY A 318 5.59 -25.04 -5.90
N ALA A 319 5.12 -24.20 -6.81
CA ALA A 319 5.75 -22.91 -7.10
C ALA A 319 5.36 -21.86 -6.04
N LEU A 320 6.32 -21.07 -5.56
CA LEU A 320 6.07 -19.92 -4.72
C LEU A 320 5.75 -18.72 -5.62
N GLU A 321 4.52 -18.23 -5.53
CA GLU A 321 4.05 -17.05 -6.28
C GLU A 321 3.69 -15.88 -5.38
N ALA A 322 3.73 -16.06 -4.05
CA ALA A 322 3.39 -15.01 -3.10
C ALA A 322 4.55 -14.06 -2.81
N VAL A 323 4.23 -12.79 -2.71
CA VAL A 323 5.09 -11.71 -2.22
C VAL A 323 4.51 -11.17 -0.92
N VAL A 324 5.33 -11.02 0.10
CA VAL A 324 5.02 -10.30 1.34
C VAL A 324 6.01 -9.16 1.47
N THR A 325 5.52 -7.96 1.77
CA THR A 325 6.37 -6.78 1.98
C THR A 325 6.35 -6.32 3.43
N ALA A 326 7.46 -5.75 3.87
CA ALA A 326 7.58 -5.01 5.12
C ALA A 326 8.67 -3.93 5.00
N LYS A 327 8.63 -2.96 5.90
CA LYS A 327 9.52 -1.79 5.92
C LYS A 327 10.69 -1.98 6.88
N LYS A 328 11.78 -1.22 6.69
CA LYS A 328 12.94 -1.15 7.61
C LYS A 328 13.47 -2.50 8.06
N MET A 329 13.65 -3.41 7.12
CA MET A 329 14.14 -4.75 7.43
C MET A 329 15.61 -4.75 7.88
N PRO A 330 15.93 -5.44 8.98
CA PRO A 330 17.33 -5.75 9.32
C PRO A 330 17.98 -6.51 8.16
N PRO A 331 19.27 -6.28 7.87
CA PRO A 331 19.95 -6.92 6.74
C PRO A 331 19.83 -8.45 6.71
N GLU A 332 19.88 -9.10 7.89
CA GLU A 332 19.78 -10.55 8.05
C GLU A 332 18.38 -11.13 7.74
N HIS A 333 17.36 -10.29 7.70
CA HIS A 333 15.97 -10.70 7.41
C HIS A 333 15.50 -10.38 5.99
N ARG A 334 16.23 -9.52 5.25
CA ARG A 334 15.82 -9.01 3.93
C ARG A 334 15.60 -10.09 2.88
N ALA A 335 16.30 -11.23 2.98
CA ALA A 335 16.11 -12.33 2.04
C ALA A 335 14.83 -13.14 2.31
N GLY A 336 14.11 -12.90 3.41
CA GLY A 336 12.89 -13.63 3.78
C GLY A 336 11.58 -13.06 3.22
N LEU A 337 11.62 -11.85 2.64
CA LEU A 337 10.49 -11.14 2.05
C LEU A 337 10.97 -10.02 1.13
N VAL A 338 10.09 -9.19 0.61
CA VAL A 338 10.44 -8.02 -0.21
C VAL A 338 10.46 -6.77 0.67
N GLU A 339 11.58 -6.04 0.65
CA GLU A 339 11.69 -4.75 1.36
C GLU A 339 10.87 -3.68 0.64
N ASP A 340 10.06 -2.96 1.40
CA ASP A 340 9.32 -1.79 0.95
C ASP A 340 9.95 -0.50 1.51
N ILE A 341 10.16 0.48 0.65
CA ILE A 341 10.74 1.79 0.98
C ILE A 341 9.68 2.87 0.74
N GLU A 342 8.82 3.09 1.73
CA GLU A 342 7.74 4.06 1.61
C GLU A 342 8.26 5.46 1.28
N ARG A 343 7.67 6.09 0.24
CA ARG A 343 7.98 7.47 -0.19
C ARG A 343 9.47 7.76 -0.27
N GLY A 344 10.21 6.84 -0.93
CA GLY A 344 11.65 6.97 -1.05
C GLY A 344 12.23 6.08 -2.14
N SER A 345 13.54 5.93 -2.18
CA SER A 345 14.24 5.16 -3.19
C SER A 345 15.42 4.38 -2.60
N ALA A 346 15.88 3.34 -3.29
CA ALA A 346 17.16 2.72 -3.00
C ALA A 346 18.32 3.65 -3.40
N ALA A 347 19.44 3.55 -2.68
CA ALA A 347 20.63 4.35 -2.98
C ALA A 347 21.32 3.96 -4.31
N GLY A 348 21.09 2.74 -4.80
CA GLY A 348 21.68 2.21 -6.02
C GLY A 348 20.97 0.94 -6.49
N ILE A 349 21.59 0.19 -7.39
CA ILE A 349 21.05 -1.07 -7.89
C ILE A 349 21.00 -2.09 -6.75
N SER A 350 19.79 -2.54 -6.43
CA SER A 350 19.59 -3.63 -5.47
C SER A 350 19.83 -5.00 -6.12
N PRO A 351 20.50 -5.94 -5.44
CA PRO A 351 20.70 -7.29 -5.96
C PRO A 351 19.40 -8.10 -6.07
N THR A 352 18.39 -7.74 -5.27
CA THR A 352 17.06 -8.37 -5.26
C THR A 352 15.99 -7.35 -5.57
N PRO A 353 14.85 -7.74 -6.18
CA PRO A 353 13.70 -6.86 -6.33
C PRO A 353 13.24 -6.30 -4.98
N TRP A 354 12.91 -5.02 -4.97
CA TRP A 354 12.36 -4.28 -3.84
C TRP A 354 11.17 -3.45 -4.30
N GLN A 355 10.47 -2.81 -3.40
CA GLN A 355 9.34 -1.94 -3.73
C GLN A 355 9.53 -0.55 -3.13
N THR A 356 9.04 0.46 -3.81
CA THR A 356 8.63 1.72 -3.20
C THR A 356 7.14 1.90 -3.40
N ASP A 357 6.50 2.40 -2.38
CA ASP A 357 5.11 2.83 -2.46
C ASP A 357 5.01 4.35 -2.26
N THR A 358 4.09 4.97 -2.97
CA THR A 358 3.76 6.38 -2.83
C THR A 358 2.34 6.64 -3.32
N CYS A 359 1.77 7.79 -2.99
CA CYS A 359 0.48 8.24 -3.50
C CYS A 359 0.63 9.49 -4.36
N ILE A 360 -0.33 9.73 -5.23
CA ILE A 360 -0.36 10.98 -6.02
C ILE A 360 -0.69 12.20 -5.16
N GLY A 361 -1.48 11.99 -4.08
CA GLY A 361 -1.87 13.01 -3.12
C GLY A 361 -1.66 12.55 -1.67
N HIS A 362 -2.74 12.38 -0.92
CA HIS A 362 -2.78 11.62 0.34
C HIS A 362 -3.10 10.15 0.08
N TRP A 363 -2.88 9.28 1.08
CA TRP A 363 -3.26 7.87 0.96
C TRP A 363 -4.77 7.70 0.85
N HIS A 364 -5.54 8.35 1.72
CA HIS A 364 -6.98 8.48 1.61
C HIS A 364 -7.35 9.80 0.94
N TYR A 365 -8.47 9.81 0.23
CA TYR A 365 -8.91 10.98 -0.52
C TYR A 365 -8.98 12.25 0.34
N ASN A 366 -8.45 13.34 -0.21
CA ASN A 366 -8.47 14.66 0.40
C ASN A 366 -8.93 15.71 -0.61
N ARG A 367 -10.12 16.26 -0.40
CA ARG A 367 -10.75 17.27 -1.26
C ARG A 367 -9.89 18.52 -1.43
N GLU A 368 -9.15 18.94 -0.39
CA GLU A 368 -8.29 20.12 -0.45
C GLU A 368 -7.16 19.96 -1.50
N ILE A 369 -6.65 18.74 -1.71
CA ILE A 369 -5.63 18.47 -2.73
C ILE A 369 -6.20 18.67 -4.12
N PHE A 370 -7.42 18.17 -4.38
CA PHE A 370 -8.12 18.36 -5.63
C PHE A 370 -8.42 19.84 -5.90
N GLU A 371 -9.04 20.54 -4.95
CA GLU A 371 -9.42 21.95 -5.08
C GLU A 371 -8.21 22.88 -5.29
N GLN A 372 -7.04 22.50 -4.80
CA GLN A 372 -5.80 23.25 -4.95
C GLN A 372 -4.90 22.71 -6.08
N HIS A 373 -5.33 21.70 -6.84
CA HIS A 373 -4.55 21.05 -7.91
C HIS A 373 -3.14 20.64 -7.45
N LYS A 374 -3.03 20.01 -6.26
CA LYS A 374 -1.75 19.66 -5.61
C LYS A 374 -1.35 18.19 -5.76
N TYR A 375 -1.96 17.47 -6.68
CA TYR A 375 -1.51 16.12 -7.01
C TYR A 375 -0.12 16.12 -7.66
N LYS A 376 0.63 15.03 -7.48
CA LYS A 376 1.83 14.76 -8.27
C LYS A 376 1.45 14.67 -9.75
N SER A 377 2.21 15.32 -10.62
CA SER A 377 1.99 15.20 -12.06
C SER A 377 2.32 13.78 -12.57
N ALA A 378 1.74 13.40 -13.71
CA ALA A 378 2.08 12.17 -14.40
C ALA A 378 3.59 12.09 -14.73
N GLU A 379 4.23 13.22 -15.06
CA GLU A 379 5.68 13.31 -15.27
C GLU A 379 6.46 12.92 -14.02
N THR A 380 6.09 13.46 -12.85
CA THR A 380 6.71 13.10 -11.55
C THR A 380 6.58 11.61 -11.24
N VAL A 381 5.40 11.03 -11.53
CA VAL A 381 5.17 9.59 -11.34
C VAL A 381 6.07 8.76 -12.25
N VAL A 382 6.19 9.13 -13.54
CA VAL A 382 7.05 8.43 -14.50
C VAL A 382 8.52 8.58 -14.15
N GLN A 383 8.96 9.76 -13.71
CA GLN A 383 10.33 9.99 -13.23
C GLN A 383 10.66 9.06 -12.05
N THR A 384 9.74 8.96 -11.08
CA THR A 384 9.86 8.04 -9.94
C THR A 384 9.90 6.59 -10.39
N LEU A 385 9.03 6.19 -11.33
CA LEU A 385 9.02 4.83 -11.90
C LEU A 385 10.34 4.49 -12.59
N CYS A 386 10.86 5.39 -13.45
CA CYS A 386 12.12 5.16 -14.15
C CYS A 386 13.31 5.05 -13.18
N ASP A 387 13.38 5.92 -12.16
CA ASP A 387 14.40 5.82 -11.11
C ASP A 387 14.31 4.50 -10.34
N THR A 388 13.12 4.10 -9.94
CA THR A 388 12.86 2.86 -9.20
C THR A 388 13.24 1.62 -10.00
N VAL A 389 12.78 1.53 -11.25
CA VAL A 389 13.03 0.36 -12.11
C VAL A 389 14.50 0.22 -12.48
N SER A 390 15.21 1.35 -12.70
CA SER A 390 16.65 1.36 -12.98
C SER A 390 17.48 0.79 -11.81
N LYS A 391 16.95 0.79 -10.60
CA LYS A 391 17.55 0.27 -9.36
C LYS A 391 17.01 -1.11 -8.94
N ASN A 392 16.32 -1.82 -9.85
CA ASN A 392 15.70 -3.14 -9.64
C ASN A 392 14.43 -3.10 -8.76
N GLY A 393 13.77 -1.96 -8.65
CA GLY A 393 12.57 -1.78 -7.85
C GLY A 393 11.27 -1.91 -8.63
N ASN A 394 10.17 -2.00 -7.88
CA ASN A 394 8.79 -1.85 -8.35
C ASN A 394 8.18 -0.60 -7.70
N LEU A 395 7.36 0.12 -8.44
CA LEU A 395 6.55 1.22 -7.92
C LEU A 395 5.13 0.73 -7.66
N LEU A 396 4.65 0.88 -6.43
CA LEU A 396 3.23 0.73 -6.06
C LEU A 396 2.64 2.13 -5.86
N LEU A 397 1.79 2.56 -6.80
CA LEU A 397 1.21 3.90 -6.81
C LEU A 397 -0.21 3.87 -6.24
N SER A 398 -0.45 4.58 -5.15
CA SER A 398 -1.79 4.74 -4.60
C SER A 398 -2.55 5.85 -5.34
N ILE A 399 -3.74 5.47 -5.82
CA ILE A 399 -4.77 6.37 -6.37
C ILE A 399 -5.91 6.33 -5.35
N PRO A 400 -6.12 7.38 -4.55
CA PRO A 400 -7.22 7.41 -3.61
C PRO A 400 -8.56 7.49 -4.33
N LEU A 401 -9.64 7.03 -3.67
CA LEU A 401 -11.01 7.17 -4.17
C LEU A 401 -11.81 8.00 -3.19
N ARG A 402 -12.78 8.77 -3.70
CA ARG A 402 -13.83 9.39 -2.88
C ARG A 402 -14.63 8.32 -2.13
N GLY A 403 -15.30 8.70 -1.06
CA GLY A 403 -16.15 7.79 -0.29
C GLY A 403 -17.22 7.09 -1.13
N ASP A 404 -17.74 7.74 -2.18
CA ASP A 404 -18.71 7.18 -3.11
C ASP A 404 -18.14 6.17 -4.12
N GLY A 405 -16.80 6.05 -4.19
CA GLY A 405 -16.10 5.11 -5.07
C GLY A 405 -15.65 5.69 -6.40
N THR A 406 -15.77 6.99 -6.60
CA THR A 406 -15.26 7.70 -7.79
C THR A 406 -13.83 8.23 -7.58
N ILE A 407 -13.18 8.57 -8.69
CA ILE A 407 -11.97 9.42 -8.72
C ILE A 407 -12.36 10.79 -9.27
N ASP A 408 -11.56 11.81 -8.98
CA ASP A 408 -11.79 13.15 -9.53
C ASP A 408 -11.16 13.36 -10.92
N GLU A 409 -11.39 14.54 -11.50
CA GLU A 409 -10.95 14.89 -12.84
C GLU A 409 -9.42 14.98 -12.95
N ASP A 410 -8.74 15.44 -11.90
CA ASP A 410 -7.27 15.54 -11.87
C ASP A 410 -6.64 14.14 -11.79
N GLU A 411 -7.16 13.27 -10.92
CA GLU A 411 -6.75 11.86 -10.83
C GLU A 411 -6.96 11.12 -12.15
N HIS A 412 -8.12 11.34 -12.78
CA HIS A 412 -8.42 10.77 -14.08
C HIS A 412 -7.44 11.27 -15.15
N GLY A 413 -7.16 12.58 -15.18
CA GLY A 413 -6.21 13.19 -16.11
C GLY A 413 -4.78 12.63 -15.94
N ILE A 414 -4.33 12.42 -14.70
CA ILE A 414 -3.04 11.79 -14.39
C ILE A 414 -2.99 10.37 -14.94
N LEU A 415 -4.02 9.56 -14.70
CA LEU A 415 -4.08 8.17 -15.16
C LEU A 415 -4.11 8.07 -16.70
N GLU A 416 -4.84 8.95 -17.39
CA GLU A 416 -4.84 9.01 -18.86
C GLU A 416 -3.46 9.43 -19.41
N ALA A 417 -2.78 10.37 -18.76
CA ALA A 417 -1.43 10.76 -19.15
C ALA A 417 -0.42 9.61 -18.95
N LEU A 418 -0.53 8.86 -17.84
CA LEU A 418 0.24 7.65 -17.62
C LEU A 418 -0.05 6.58 -18.69
N ALA A 419 -1.32 6.38 -19.05
CA ALA A 419 -1.74 5.44 -20.09
C ALA A 419 -1.13 5.81 -21.45
N GLY A 420 -1.15 7.09 -21.82
CA GLY A 420 -0.52 7.58 -23.04
C GLY A 420 0.99 7.32 -23.05
N TRP A 421 1.68 7.61 -21.95
CA TRP A 421 3.13 7.37 -21.83
C TRP A 421 3.47 5.87 -21.88
N MET A 422 2.72 5.02 -21.17
CA MET A 422 2.93 3.58 -21.12
C MET A 422 2.67 2.88 -22.46
N ALA A 423 1.69 3.35 -23.22
CA ALA A 423 1.41 2.82 -24.56
C ALA A 423 2.61 2.96 -25.51
N VAL A 424 3.44 4.00 -25.33
CA VAL A 424 4.63 4.27 -26.14
C VAL A 424 5.87 3.62 -25.53
N ASN A 425 6.07 3.75 -24.21
CA ASN A 425 7.35 3.49 -23.56
C ASN A 425 7.35 2.20 -22.69
N GLY A 426 6.24 1.49 -22.58
CA GLY A 426 6.10 0.34 -21.68
C GLY A 426 7.11 -0.78 -21.94
N GLU A 427 7.62 -0.96 -23.18
CA GLU A 427 8.66 -1.94 -23.48
C GLU A 427 9.97 -1.68 -22.72
N ALA A 428 10.24 -0.41 -22.37
CA ALA A 428 11.42 0.02 -21.64
C ALA A 428 11.28 -0.13 -20.11
N ILE A 429 10.10 -0.46 -19.63
CA ILE A 429 9.78 -0.67 -18.21
C ILE A 429 9.61 -2.15 -17.90
N PHE A 430 8.63 -2.81 -18.55
CA PHE A 430 8.20 -4.16 -18.18
C PHE A 430 9.20 -5.24 -18.62
N THR A 431 9.43 -6.22 -17.74
CA THR A 431 10.37 -7.32 -17.96
C THR A 431 11.82 -6.89 -18.19
N THR A 432 12.15 -5.64 -17.85
CA THR A 432 13.52 -5.13 -17.91
C THR A 432 14.31 -5.47 -16.65
N LYS A 433 15.62 -5.37 -16.75
CA LYS A 433 16.56 -5.47 -15.63
C LYS A 433 17.38 -4.18 -15.55
N PRO A 434 18.00 -3.86 -14.42
CA PRO A 434 18.97 -2.78 -14.37
C PRO A 434 20.09 -3.01 -15.39
N TRP A 435 20.62 -1.92 -15.90
CA TRP A 435 21.86 -1.97 -16.65
C TRP A 435 23.07 -1.93 -15.70
N ARG A 436 24.30 -1.90 -16.21
CA ARG A 436 25.54 -1.84 -15.39
C ARG A 436 25.62 -0.62 -14.47
N VAL A 437 24.97 0.49 -14.85
CA VAL A 437 24.73 1.67 -14.01
C VAL A 437 23.23 1.99 -14.03
N TYR A 438 22.68 2.44 -12.89
CA TYR A 438 21.26 2.78 -12.84
C TYR A 438 20.96 4.12 -13.54
N GLY A 439 21.94 5.03 -13.65
CA GLY A 439 21.73 6.32 -14.25
C GLY A 439 22.93 7.23 -14.17
N GLU A 440 22.77 8.42 -14.74
CA GLU A 440 23.71 9.53 -14.73
C GLU A 440 22.96 10.84 -14.54
N GLY A 441 23.68 11.93 -14.34
CA GLY A 441 23.16 13.28 -14.16
C GLY A 441 23.33 13.82 -12.75
N PRO A 442 23.00 15.11 -12.54
CA PRO A 442 23.27 15.82 -11.30
C PRO A 442 22.29 15.48 -10.17
N THR A 443 21.08 14.94 -10.49
CA THR A 443 20.03 14.76 -9.49
C THR A 443 19.95 13.32 -8.99
N GLN A 444 20.03 13.17 -7.67
CA GLN A 444 19.82 11.92 -6.97
C GLN A 444 18.42 11.92 -6.34
N ALA A 445 17.67 10.84 -6.52
CA ALA A 445 16.44 10.62 -5.78
C ALA A 445 16.75 10.42 -4.29
N GLY A 446 15.88 10.91 -3.42
CA GLY A 446 15.99 10.74 -1.97
C GLY A 446 16.07 9.26 -1.61
N ALA A 447 17.17 8.85 -0.97
CA ALA A 447 17.39 7.45 -0.58
C ALA A 447 16.86 7.18 0.84
N GLY A 448 16.25 6.00 1.00
CA GLY A 448 15.62 5.58 2.25
C GLY A 448 14.15 6.01 2.37
N MET A 449 13.52 5.54 3.43
CA MET A 449 12.10 5.77 3.69
C MET A 449 11.78 7.25 3.94
N MET A 450 10.63 7.72 3.47
CA MET A 450 10.10 9.09 3.65
C MET A 450 11.01 10.19 3.11
N SER A 451 11.83 9.91 2.10
CA SER A 451 12.83 10.82 1.54
C SER A 451 12.45 11.39 0.16
N GLU A 452 11.28 11.05 -0.39
CA GLU A 452 10.86 11.54 -1.72
C GLU A 452 10.88 13.08 -1.81
N HIS A 453 10.51 13.78 -0.73
CA HIS A 453 10.50 15.24 -0.64
C HIS A 453 11.89 15.89 -0.72
N LEU A 454 12.96 15.11 -0.54
CA LEU A 454 14.35 15.56 -0.67
C LEU A 454 14.83 15.51 -2.13
N THR A 455 14.08 14.86 -3.01
CA THR A 455 14.42 14.76 -4.44
C THR A 455 14.26 16.13 -5.10
N LYS A 456 15.36 16.66 -5.60
CA LYS A 456 15.31 17.90 -6.41
C LYS A 456 14.66 17.60 -7.76
N PRO A 457 14.06 18.61 -8.43
CA PRO A 457 13.53 18.44 -9.78
C PRO A 457 14.59 17.86 -10.72
N PHE A 458 14.21 16.84 -11.48
CA PHE A 458 15.06 16.26 -12.50
C PHE A 458 15.21 17.20 -13.72
N THR A 459 16.33 17.08 -14.40
CA THR A 459 16.68 17.84 -15.60
C THR A 459 16.86 16.91 -16.79
N SER A 460 17.02 17.45 -17.98
CA SER A 460 17.35 16.66 -19.18
C SER A 460 18.76 16.04 -19.16
N ALA A 461 19.60 16.40 -18.19
CA ALA A 461 20.89 15.76 -17.95
C ALA A 461 20.75 14.51 -17.04
N ASP A 462 19.59 14.33 -16.40
CA ASP A 462 19.32 13.17 -15.54
C ASP A 462 18.76 12.03 -16.40
N ILE A 463 19.52 10.95 -16.53
CA ILE A 463 19.15 9.79 -17.34
C ILE A 463 19.12 8.55 -16.43
N ARG A 464 18.15 7.67 -16.64
CA ARG A 464 18.07 6.37 -15.99
C ARG A 464 18.11 5.26 -17.01
N PHE A 465 18.70 4.12 -16.64
CA PHE A 465 18.92 3.02 -17.59
C PHE A 465 18.22 1.73 -17.17
N THR A 466 17.58 1.12 -18.15
CA THR A 466 17.09 -0.26 -18.05
C THR A 466 17.59 -1.05 -19.25
N ARG A 467 17.56 -2.39 -19.19
CA ARG A 467 17.96 -3.22 -20.32
C ARG A 467 17.02 -4.42 -20.51
N LYS A 468 16.98 -4.89 -21.74
CA LYS A 468 16.30 -6.14 -22.13
C LYS A 468 17.16 -6.89 -23.14
N GLY A 469 17.85 -7.94 -22.69
CA GLY A 469 18.91 -8.57 -23.49
C GLY A 469 20.04 -7.59 -23.80
N ALA A 470 20.40 -7.44 -25.06
CA ALA A 470 21.42 -6.52 -25.57
C ALA A 470 20.86 -5.13 -25.93
N VAL A 471 19.64 -4.80 -25.57
CA VAL A 471 19.03 -3.49 -25.77
C VAL A 471 19.06 -2.70 -24.46
N VAL A 472 19.60 -1.49 -24.49
CA VAL A 472 19.58 -0.53 -23.39
C VAL A 472 18.54 0.54 -23.69
N TYR A 473 17.75 0.88 -22.68
CA TYR A 473 16.81 2.00 -22.71
C TYR A 473 17.34 3.12 -21.82
N ALA A 474 17.46 4.33 -22.40
CA ALA A 474 17.87 5.54 -21.69
C ALA A 474 16.65 6.44 -21.52
N HIS A 475 16.18 6.56 -20.28
CA HIS A 475 15.05 7.40 -19.89
C HIS A 475 15.57 8.78 -19.50
N VAL A 476 15.30 9.80 -20.29
CA VAL A 476 15.71 11.19 -20.02
C VAL A 476 14.64 11.83 -19.13
N LEU A 477 14.97 12.11 -17.87
CA LEU A 477 13.98 12.47 -16.85
C LEU A 477 13.43 13.90 -16.97
N GLY A 478 14.11 14.79 -17.70
CA GLY A 478 13.60 16.13 -18.01
C GLY A 478 13.40 16.33 -19.50
N THR A 479 12.73 17.41 -19.89
CA THR A 479 12.54 17.76 -21.31
C THR A 479 13.83 18.36 -21.89
N PRO A 480 14.44 17.76 -22.93
CA PRO A 480 15.59 18.35 -23.59
C PRO A 480 15.24 19.72 -24.23
N SER A 481 16.07 20.70 -23.99
CA SER A 481 15.89 22.07 -24.55
C SER A 481 16.68 22.32 -25.84
N GLY A 482 17.63 21.42 -26.19
CA GLY A 482 18.48 21.51 -27.37
C GLY A 482 18.04 20.58 -28.50
N ASP A 483 18.89 20.52 -29.54
CA ASP A 483 18.71 19.62 -30.69
C ASP A 483 19.37 18.24 -30.52
N SER A 484 20.00 18.00 -29.38
CA SER A 484 20.69 16.74 -29.07
C SER A 484 20.65 16.41 -27.58
N VAL A 485 20.80 15.10 -27.28
CA VAL A 485 21.00 14.56 -25.92
C VAL A 485 22.31 13.79 -25.93
N THR A 486 23.18 14.06 -24.95
CA THR A 486 24.43 13.33 -24.74
C THR A 486 24.27 12.36 -23.58
N ILE A 487 24.57 11.06 -23.81
CA ILE A 487 24.54 9.98 -22.85
C ILE A 487 25.97 9.61 -22.51
N ALA A 488 26.48 10.14 -21.39
CA ALA A 488 27.90 10.01 -21.00
C ALA A 488 28.29 8.56 -20.67
N SER A 489 27.40 7.78 -20.09
CA SER A 489 27.63 6.36 -19.78
C SER A 489 27.82 5.48 -21.02
N LEU A 490 27.56 6.00 -22.21
CA LEU A 490 27.76 5.35 -23.52
C LEU A 490 28.92 5.98 -24.32
N ALA A 491 29.89 6.60 -23.64
CA ALA A 491 31.10 7.15 -24.26
C ALA A 491 31.90 6.06 -24.97
N ALA A 492 32.63 6.45 -26.02
CA ALA A 492 33.50 5.56 -26.79
C ALA A 492 34.51 4.85 -25.86
N GLY A 493 34.61 3.54 -25.98
CA GLY A 493 35.43 2.69 -25.10
C GLY A 493 34.76 2.25 -23.81
N SER A 494 33.58 2.75 -23.47
CA SER A 494 32.79 2.31 -22.30
C SER A 494 31.91 1.07 -22.61
N VAL A 495 31.55 0.90 -23.87
CA VAL A 495 30.82 -0.24 -24.43
C VAL A 495 31.42 -0.60 -25.79
N SER A 496 31.17 -1.79 -26.30
CA SER A 496 31.82 -2.27 -27.51
C SER A 496 31.43 -1.44 -28.73
N HIS A 497 30.14 -1.35 -29.06
CA HIS A 497 29.68 -0.66 -30.26
C HIS A 497 28.18 -0.39 -30.24
N VAL A 498 27.77 0.85 -30.48
CA VAL A 498 26.36 1.25 -30.70
C VAL A 498 26.08 1.20 -32.19
N GLU A 499 25.08 0.42 -32.59
CA GLU A 499 24.72 0.23 -34.01
C GLU A 499 23.48 1.05 -34.37
N ARG A 500 22.57 1.21 -33.45
CA ARG A 500 21.27 1.86 -33.71
C ARG A 500 20.74 2.57 -32.49
N VAL A 501 20.18 3.75 -32.70
CA VAL A 501 19.46 4.54 -31.70
C VAL A 501 18.09 4.91 -32.25
N GLU A 502 17.05 4.70 -31.48
CA GLU A 502 15.66 5.06 -31.80
C GLU A 502 15.07 5.84 -30.64
N LEU A 503 14.15 6.75 -30.91
CA LEU A 503 13.32 7.38 -29.90
C LEU A 503 11.96 6.69 -29.91
N LEU A 504 11.53 6.11 -28.80
CA LEU A 504 10.23 5.43 -28.73
C LEU A 504 9.10 6.39 -29.10
N GLY A 505 8.14 5.92 -29.89
CA GLY A 505 7.05 6.74 -30.43
C GLY A 505 7.42 7.56 -31.68
N VAL A 506 8.67 7.51 -32.16
CA VAL A 506 9.12 8.15 -33.38
C VAL A 506 9.61 7.11 -34.37
N SER A 507 9.21 7.24 -35.64
CA SER A 507 9.58 6.26 -36.67
C SER A 507 11.03 6.45 -37.15
N GLY A 508 11.75 5.32 -37.24
CA GLY A 508 13.09 5.25 -37.81
C GLY A 508 14.23 5.56 -36.84
N PRO A 509 15.47 5.25 -37.24
CA PRO A 509 16.64 5.50 -36.43
C PRO A 509 17.01 6.98 -36.40
N LEU A 510 17.62 7.41 -35.30
CA LEU A 510 18.16 8.77 -35.13
C LEU A 510 19.64 8.80 -35.52
N ALA A 511 20.08 9.95 -36.01
CA ALA A 511 21.49 10.23 -36.21
C ALA A 511 22.20 10.42 -34.85
N PHE A 512 23.38 9.84 -34.71
CA PHE A 512 24.18 9.93 -33.50
C PHE A 512 25.68 10.00 -33.83
N THR A 513 26.47 10.51 -32.89
CA THR A 513 27.93 10.42 -32.87
C THR A 513 28.36 9.83 -31.53
N SER A 514 29.49 9.13 -31.50
CA SER A 514 30.07 8.58 -30.30
C SER A 514 31.53 9.02 -30.19
N ASP A 515 31.86 9.63 -29.06
CA ASP A 515 33.22 10.03 -28.73
C ASP A 515 33.54 9.77 -27.25
N GLN A 516 34.68 10.31 -26.75
CA GLN A 516 35.09 10.10 -25.35
C GLN A 516 34.18 10.79 -24.34
N THR A 517 33.33 11.74 -24.75
CA THR A 517 32.39 12.45 -23.87
C THR A 517 31.06 11.75 -23.74
N GLY A 518 30.67 10.94 -24.73
CA GLY A 518 29.41 10.19 -24.72
C GLY A 518 28.87 9.85 -26.10
N LEU A 519 27.69 9.29 -26.07
CA LEU A 519 26.82 9.09 -27.23
C LEU A 519 25.93 10.30 -27.39
N SER A 520 26.20 11.14 -28.39
CA SER A 520 25.38 12.31 -28.70
C SER A 520 24.33 11.96 -29.75
N VAL A 521 23.06 12.01 -29.37
CA VAL A 521 21.92 11.65 -30.23
C VAL A 521 21.20 12.91 -30.67
N ARG A 522 21.03 13.09 -31.98
CA ARG A 522 20.31 14.23 -32.55
C ARG A 522 18.81 14.03 -32.42
N LEU A 523 18.13 15.00 -31.85
CA LEU A 523 16.66 14.97 -31.70
C LEU A 523 15.97 15.32 -33.02
N PRO A 524 14.78 14.75 -33.31
CA PRO A 524 13.97 15.20 -34.44
C PRO A 524 13.48 16.64 -34.20
N SER A 525 13.29 17.40 -35.30
CA SER A 525 12.99 18.85 -35.32
C SER A 525 11.64 19.24 -34.63
N ALA A 526 10.89 18.33 -34.11
CA ALA A 526 9.77 18.53 -33.18
C ALA A 526 9.54 17.22 -32.45
N PRO A 527 10.12 16.99 -31.28
CA PRO A 527 9.74 15.84 -30.49
C PRO A 527 8.28 16.01 -30.02
N LYS A 528 7.34 15.31 -30.64
CA LYS A 528 5.99 15.09 -30.09
C LYS A 528 6.02 14.14 -28.89
N ALA A 529 7.21 13.73 -28.45
CA ALA A 529 7.37 12.94 -27.26
C ALA A 529 6.99 13.83 -26.07
N GLY A 530 5.97 13.42 -25.33
CA GLY A 530 5.60 14.01 -24.06
C GLY A 530 6.77 14.02 -23.06
N PHE A 531 6.48 14.13 -21.78
CA PHE A 531 7.48 14.06 -20.71
C PHE A 531 8.25 12.73 -20.74
N VAL A 532 9.50 12.73 -20.24
CA VAL A 532 10.41 11.58 -20.10
C VAL A 532 10.57 10.77 -21.41
N PRO A 533 11.24 11.35 -22.42
CA PRO A 533 11.52 10.62 -23.67
C PRO A 533 12.48 9.45 -23.42
N VAL A 534 12.29 8.34 -24.15
CA VAL A 534 13.07 7.09 -23.97
C VAL A 534 13.78 6.73 -25.26
N PHE A 535 15.11 6.66 -25.20
CA PHE A 535 15.94 6.16 -26.29
C PHE A 535 16.13 4.66 -26.17
N LYS A 536 15.88 3.95 -27.26
CA LYS A 536 16.18 2.53 -27.44
C LYS A 536 17.50 2.39 -28.17
N ILE A 537 18.47 1.76 -27.54
CA ILE A 537 19.85 1.69 -28.01
C ILE A 537 20.25 0.24 -28.17
N SER A 538 20.62 -0.16 -29.37
CA SER A 538 21.08 -1.49 -29.68
C SER A 538 22.49 -1.50 -30.26
N GLY A 539 23.21 -2.61 -30.04
CA GLY A 539 24.58 -2.80 -30.46
C GLY A 539 25.21 -4.00 -29.75
N THR A 540 26.54 -4.09 -29.77
CA THR A 540 27.29 -5.17 -29.13
C THR A 540 27.96 -4.69 -27.84
N GLY A 541 28.04 -5.56 -26.80
CA GLY A 541 28.62 -5.24 -25.48
C GLY A 541 27.70 -4.36 -24.60
N LEU A 542 26.41 -4.28 -24.91
CA LEU A 542 25.40 -3.53 -24.14
C LEU A 542 24.68 -4.41 -23.10
N ASP A 543 24.92 -5.71 -23.09
CA ASP A 543 24.28 -6.70 -22.22
C ASP A 543 24.70 -6.62 -20.75
N GLY A 544 25.67 -5.75 -20.42
CA GLY A 544 26.09 -5.48 -19.04
C GLY A 544 26.93 -6.60 -18.42
N ALA A 545 27.57 -7.42 -19.24
CA ALA A 545 28.55 -8.41 -18.81
C ALA A 545 29.86 -7.74 -18.40
#